data_ef6bf5366430858aa2e41b892635e8d9
#
_entry.id   ef6bf5366430858aa2e41b892635e8d9
#
_cell.length_a   1.000
_cell.length_b   1.000
_cell.length_c   1.000
_cell.angle_alpha   90.00
_cell.angle_beta   90.00
_cell.angle_gamma   90.00
#
_symmetry.space_group_name_H-M   'P 1'
#
loop_
_entity.id
_entity.type
_entity.pdbx_description
1 polymer ?
#
loop_
_entity_poly.entity_id
_entity_poly.type
_entity_poly.pdbx_seq_one_letter_code
_entity_poly.pdbx_strand_id
1 'polypeptide(L)'
;MKLICSKSNLLHGVNIVSKAVPTRTTMAILECILIDASANEIKLTANDMELGIETKIEGEIAERGIIALDAKIFSEIVRKLPDSDVVIETDSNFKTTITCEKAKFNIVGKSGDDFSYIPFIERNECISISQFTLKEVIRQTIFSIADNDNNKLMTGELFEIEENQLKVVSLDGHRISIRNIELKNNYDHKKVVVPGKTLQEVSKILPGSAEEEVNIFLSENHIVFEFDDTTVVSRLIEGEYFKIEQMLSSDYDTKVKINKRELLDCIDRATLLVKEGGKKPIIMNITDGNMELKINSFIGSMNEDIDITKEGKDILIGFNPKFFIDALRVIDEEEVSLYMVNPKAPCFIKDDEGKFIYLILPVNFNAATN
;
A
#
# COMPACT_ATOMS: atom_id res chain seq x y z
N MET A 1 -3.64 -37.14 0.82
CA MET A 1 -4.39 -36.02 1.41
C MET A 1 -5.77 -35.93 0.81
N LYS A 2 -6.78 -35.72 1.65
CA LYS A 2 -8.15 -35.45 1.19
C LYS A 2 -8.81 -34.42 2.10
N LEU A 3 -9.30 -33.33 1.52
CA LEU A 3 -10.01 -32.26 2.23
C LEU A 3 -11.29 -31.85 1.49
N ILE A 4 -12.24 -31.33 2.26
CA ILE A 4 -13.53 -30.84 1.77
C ILE A 4 -13.74 -29.43 2.37
N CYS A 5 -14.00 -28.44 1.54
CA CYS A 5 -14.30 -27.08 2.00
C CYS A 5 -15.27 -26.40 1.04
N SER A 6 -15.96 -25.35 1.50
CA SER A 6 -16.78 -24.55 0.60
C SER A 6 -15.91 -23.81 -0.43
N LYS A 7 -16.43 -23.65 -1.65
CA LYS A 7 -15.74 -22.85 -2.67
C LYS A 7 -15.47 -21.42 -2.18
N SER A 8 -16.38 -20.81 -1.39
CA SER A 8 -16.21 -19.46 -0.88
C SER A 8 -15.00 -19.33 0.06
N ASN A 9 -14.85 -20.26 1.03
CA ASN A 9 -13.71 -20.28 1.95
C ASN A 9 -12.40 -20.53 1.21
N LEU A 10 -12.41 -21.49 0.27
CA LEU A 10 -11.23 -21.80 -0.54
C LEU A 10 -10.81 -20.60 -1.41
N LEU A 11 -11.77 -19.96 -2.07
CA LEU A 11 -11.51 -18.78 -2.92
C LEU A 11 -10.99 -17.59 -2.09
N HIS A 12 -11.55 -17.37 -0.91
CA HIS A 12 -11.11 -16.35 0.02
C HIS A 12 -9.63 -16.56 0.40
N GLY A 13 -9.30 -17.76 0.90
CA GLY A 13 -7.92 -18.08 1.28
C GLY A 13 -6.93 -18.01 0.11
N VAL A 14 -7.32 -18.55 -1.06
CA VAL A 14 -6.48 -18.47 -2.28
C VAL A 14 -6.24 -17.02 -2.70
N ASN A 15 -7.25 -16.16 -2.67
CA ASN A 15 -7.10 -14.74 -3.01
C ASN A 15 -6.15 -13.99 -2.05
N ILE A 16 -6.17 -14.34 -0.76
CA ILE A 16 -5.28 -13.78 0.26
C ILE A 16 -3.83 -14.19 -0.04
N VAL A 17 -3.54 -15.50 -0.05
CA VAL A 17 -2.15 -15.96 -0.16
C VAL A 17 -1.53 -15.71 -1.54
N SER A 18 -2.32 -15.63 -2.60
CA SER A 18 -1.84 -15.31 -3.95
C SER A 18 -1.10 -13.97 -4.03
N LYS A 19 -1.28 -13.08 -3.04
CA LYS A 19 -0.55 -11.79 -2.96
C LYS A 19 0.93 -11.96 -2.65
N ALA A 20 1.33 -13.08 -2.07
CA ALA A 20 2.73 -13.41 -1.82
C ALA A 20 3.36 -14.29 -2.90
N VAL A 21 2.62 -14.67 -3.94
CA VAL A 21 3.19 -15.42 -5.07
C VAL A 21 4.01 -14.47 -5.94
N PRO A 22 5.30 -14.77 -6.21
CA PRO A 22 6.13 -13.90 -7.03
C PRO A 22 5.70 -13.90 -8.51
N THR A 23 5.77 -12.75 -9.15
CA THR A 23 5.51 -12.62 -10.59
C THR A 23 6.61 -13.22 -11.45
N ARG A 24 7.84 -13.30 -10.92
CA ARG A 24 9.03 -13.90 -11.55
C ARG A 24 9.90 -14.50 -10.48
N THR A 25 10.30 -15.75 -10.66
CA THR A 25 11.21 -16.45 -9.76
C THR A 25 12.01 -17.50 -10.53
N THR A 26 13.20 -17.83 -10.03
CA THR A 26 14.00 -18.98 -10.49
C THR A 26 13.67 -20.26 -9.72
N MET A 27 12.93 -20.14 -8.61
CA MET A 27 12.54 -21.24 -7.75
C MET A 27 11.10 -21.65 -8.05
N ALA A 28 10.91 -22.67 -8.88
CA ALA A 28 9.59 -23.10 -9.34
C ALA A 28 8.61 -23.49 -8.21
N ILE A 29 9.10 -23.77 -6.99
CA ILE A 29 8.24 -24.07 -5.84
C ILE A 29 7.54 -22.82 -5.32
N LEU A 30 8.12 -21.64 -5.45
CA LEU A 30 7.53 -20.37 -5.01
C LEU A 30 6.40 -19.91 -5.95
N GLU A 31 6.26 -20.49 -7.15
CA GLU A 31 5.10 -20.25 -8.02
C GLU A 31 3.85 -20.98 -7.54
N CYS A 32 3.97 -21.75 -6.45
CA CYS A 32 2.88 -22.57 -5.91
C CYS A 32 2.27 -21.95 -4.65
N ILE A 33 1.01 -22.32 -4.40
CA ILE A 33 0.36 -22.23 -3.10
C ILE A 33 0.51 -23.58 -2.40
N LEU A 34 1.04 -23.56 -1.18
CA LEU A 34 1.08 -24.72 -0.29
C LEU A 34 -0.29 -24.87 0.36
N ILE A 35 -0.83 -26.09 0.31
CA ILE A 35 -1.99 -26.53 1.09
C ILE A 35 -1.47 -27.49 2.15
N ASP A 36 -1.55 -27.10 3.40
CA ASP A 36 -1.12 -27.90 4.54
C ASP A 36 -2.34 -28.32 5.38
N ALA A 37 -2.66 -29.60 5.35
CA ALA A 37 -3.66 -30.25 6.16
C ALA A 37 -3.04 -31.35 7.04
N SER A 38 -1.78 -31.19 7.46
CA SER A 38 -1.05 -32.17 8.27
C SER A 38 -1.47 -32.16 9.75
N ALA A 39 -2.00 -31.03 10.22
CA ALA A 39 -2.55 -30.86 11.56
C ALA A 39 -4.10 -30.93 11.56
N ASN A 40 -4.74 -30.25 12.49
CA ASN A 40 -6.22 -30.18 12.57
C ASN A 40 -6.79 -28.93 11.88
N GLU A 41 -6.00 -28.21 11.14
CA GLU A 41 -6.34 -26.96 10.45
C GLU A 41 -5.92 -27.08 8.98
N ILE A 42 -6.67 -26.45 8.10
CA ILE A 42 -6.28 -26.32 6.69
C ILE A 42 -5.63 -24.95 6.54
N LYS A 43 -4.35 -24.94 6.20
CA LYS A 43 -3.57 -23.74 5.96
C LYS A 43 -3.21 -23.59 4.50
N LEU A 44 -3.34 -22.40 3.99
CA LEU A 44 -2.82 -22.02 2.69
C LEU A 44 -1.64 -21.07 2.91
N THR A 45 -0.55 -21.28 2.18
CA THR A 45 0.66 -20.46 2.31
C THR A 45 1.24 -20.13 0.95
N ALA A 46 1.68 -18.91 0.76
CA ALA A 46 2.54 -18.49 -0.35
C ALA A 46 3.67 -17.60 0.17
N ASN A 47 4.80 -17.58 -0.54
CA ASN A 47 6.02 -16.92 -0.08
C ASN A 47 6.92 -16.58 -1.28
N ASP A 48 7.48 -15.37 -1.32
CA ASP A 48 8.48 -14.94 -2.32
C ASP A 48 9.87 -14.72 -1.72
N MET A 49 10.11 -15.20 -0.49
CA MET A 49 11.31 -15.04 0.35
C MET A 49 11.46 -13.67 1.02
N GLU A 50 10.73 -12.64 0.60
CA GLU A 50 10.67 -11.33 1.22
C GLU A 50 9.32 -11.11 1.92
N LEU A 51 8.25 -11.62 1.30
CA LEU A 51 6.88 -11.56 1.77
C LEU A 51 6.28 -12.96 1.81
N GLY A 52 5.84 -13.40 2.98
CA GLY A 52 5.09 -14.64 3.18
C GLY A 52 3.70 -14.35 3.73
N ILE A 53 2.69 -15.06 3.23
CA ILE A 53 1.31 -14.96 3.70
C ILE A 53 0.80 -16.38 3.95
N GLU A 54 0.32 -16.59 5.17
CA GLU A 54 -0.40 -17.80 5.59
C GLU A 54 -1.80 -17.43 6.02
N THR A 55 -2.80 -18.22 5.62
CA THR A 55 -4.17 -18.06 6.11
C THR A 55 -4.81 -19.42 6.37
N LYS A 56 -5.67 -19.50 7.39
CA LYS A 56 -6.45 -20.69 7.68
C LYS A 56 -7.79 -20.59 6.96
N ILE A 57 -8.30 -21.73 6.54
CA ILE A 57 -9.63 -21.84 5.97
C ILE A 57 -10.43 -22.93 6.69
N GLU A 58 -11.73 -22.73 6.82
CA GLU A 58 -12.64 -23.73 7.36
C GLU A 58 -12.86 -24.87 6.35
N GLY A 59 -12.84 -26.10 6.84
CA GLY A 59 -13.10 -27.31 6.05
C GLY A 59 -12.88 -28.57 6.85
N GLU A 60 -13.23 -29.71 6.25
CA GLU A 60 -13.05 -31.06 6.80
C GLU A 60 -11.78 -31.70 6.24
N ILE A 61 -10.95 -32.25 7.11
CA ILE A 61 -9.77 -33.05 6.75
C ILE A 61 -10.10 -34.51 6.86
N ALA A 62 -10.44 -35.14 5.75
CA ALA A 62 -10.70 -36.60 5.70
C ALA A 62 -9.41 -37.41 5.72
N GLU A 63 -8.36 -36.92 5.05
CA GLU A 63 -7.01 -37.51 5.08
C GLU A 63 -5.94 -36.40 5.16
N ARG A 64 -5.05 -36.49 6.13
CA ARG A 64 -3.96 -35.53 6.34
C ARG A 64 -2.94 -35.56 5.20
N GLY A 65 -2.27 -34.44 4.98
CA GLY A 65 -1.17 -34.33 4.03
C GLY A 65 -0.87 -32.91 3.62
N ILE A 66 0.13 -32.76 2.75
CA ILE A 66 0.65 -31.49 2.27
C ILE A 66 0.84 -31.58 0.76
N ILE A 67 0.48 -30.52 0.04
CA ILE A 67 0.71 -30.39 -1.41
C ILE A 67 0.96 -28.95 -1.82
N ALA A 68 1.87 -28.73 -2.76
CA ALA A 68 2.08 -27.43 -3.40
C ALA A 68 1.50 -27.45 -4.82
N LEU A 69 0.55 -26.58 -5.11
CA LEU A 69 -0.12 -26.46 -6.41
C LEU A 69 0.26 -25.16 -7.10
N ASP A 70 0.45 -25.20 -8.43
CA ASP A 70 0.68 -23.99 -9.22
C ASP A 70 -0.41 -22.94 -8.93
N ALA A 71 0.03 -21.79 -8.42
CA ALA A 71 -0.87 -20.75 -7.89
C ALA A 71 -1.80 -20.19 -8.98
N LYS A 72 -1.29 -20.01 -10.20
CA LYS A 72 -2.07 -19.43 -11.30
C LYS A 72 -3.17 -20.41 -11.74
N ILE A 73 -2.79 -21.65 -11.97
CA ILE A 73 -3.73 -22.70 -12.42
C ILE A 73 -4.75 -22.96 -11.31
N PHE A 74 -4.30 -23.14 -10.09
CA PHE A 74 -5.17 -23.42 -8.94
C PHE A 74 -6.17 -22.28 -8.70
N SER A 75 -5.71 -21.02 -8.68
CA SER A 75 -6.58 -19.85 -8.51
C SER A 75 -7.63 -19.73 -9.61
N GLU A 76 -7.26 -19.98 -10.88
CA GLU A 76 -8.19 -19.94 -12.01
C GLU A 76 -9.24 -21.05 -11.92
N ILE A 77 -8.85 -22.26 -11.50
CA ILE A 77 -9.79 -23.37 -11.27
C ILE A 77 -10.78 -22.96 -10.19
N VAL A 78 -10.31 -22.60 -9.00
CA VAL A 78 -11.17 -22.28 -7.84
C VAL A 78 -12.14 -21.14 -8.17
N ARG A 79 -11.68 -20.11 -8.90
CA ARG A 79 -12.53 -18.99 -9.32
C ARG A 79 -13.70 -19.41 -10.19
N LYS A 80 -13.49 -20.44 -11.07
CA LYS A 80 -14.47 -20.90 -12.04
C LYS A 80 -15.34 -22.07 -11.58
N LEU A 81 -15.07 -22.65 -10.41
CA LEU A 81 -15.91 -23.69 -9.83
C LEU A 81 -17.34 -23.18 -9.54
N PRO A 82 -18.35 -24.05 -9.56
CA PRO A 82 -19.68 -23.76 -9.02
C PRO A 82 -19.61 -23.36 -7.53
N ASP A 83 -20.64 -22.70 -7.04
CA ASP A 83 -20.74 -22.30 -5.64
C ASP A 83 -21.28 -23.48 -4.78
N SER A 84 -20.39 -24.42 -4.50
CA SER A 84 -20.67 -25.65 -3.78
C SER A 84 -19.41 -26.15 -3.06
N ASP A 85 -19.51 -27.28 -2.39
CA ASP A 85 -18.36 -27.92 -1.74
C ASP A 85 -17.32 -28.40 -2.74
N VAL A 86 -16.07 -28.16 -2.43
CA VAL A 86 -14.90 -28.56 -3.21
C VAL A 86 -14.17 -29.67 -2.48
N VAL A 87 -13.96 -30.79 -3.16
CA VAL A 87 -13.14 -31.90 -2.68
C VAL A 87 -11.78 -31.84 -3.37
N ILE A 88 -10.71 -31.80 -2.58
CA ILE A 88 -9.34 -31.86 -3.09
C ILE A 88 -8.70 -33.15 -2.59
N GLU A 89 -8.29 -34.00 -3.51
CA GLU A 89 -7.66 -35.31 -3.24
C GLU A 89 -6.28 -35.34 -3.90
N THR A 90 -5.25 -35.71 -3.16
CA THR A 90 -3.87 -35.84 -3.68
C THR A 90 -3.34 -37.26 -3.39
N ASP A 91 -2.81 -37.93 -4.40
CA ASP A 91 -2.18 -39.23 -4.27
C ASP A 91 -0.65 -39.12 -3.92
N SER A 92 -0.02 -40.29 -3.76
CA SER A 92 1.42 -40.38 -3.46
C SER A 92 2.34 -39.89 -4.58
N ASN A 93 1.83 -39.66 -5.79
CA ASN A 93 2.57 -39.14 -6.94
C ASN A 93 2.27 -37.64 -7.19
N PHE A 94 1.71 -36.95 -6.19
CA PHE A 94 1.31 -35.54 -6.23
C PHE A 94 0.23 -35.21 -7.28
N LYS A 95 -0.42 -36.21 -7.85
CA LYS A 95 -1.55 -36.00 -8.73
C LYS A 95 -2.76 -35.57 -7.88
N THR A 96 -3.22 -34.37 -8.13
CA THR A 96 -4.30 -33.73 -7.36
C THR A 96 -5.58 -33.67 -8.20
N THR A 97 -6.65 -34.22 -7.67
CA THR A 97 -7.99 -34.13 -8.22
C THR A 97 -8.80 -33.13 -7.45
N ILE A 98 -9.36 -32.16 -8.14
CA ILE A 98 -10.26 -31.13 -7.59
C ILE A 98 -11.64 -31.38 -8.16
N THR A 99 -12.60 -31.67 -7.31
CA THR A 99 -13.99 -32.00 -7.70
C THR A 99 -14.96 -31.02 -7.05
N CYS A 100 -15.88 -30.49 -7.83
CA CYS A 100 -16.98 -29.66 -7.33
C CYS A 100 -18.20 -29.95 -8.22
N GLU A 101 -19.27 -30.52 -7.64
CA GLU A 101 -20.44 -31.03 -8.38
C GLU A 101 -20.03 -31.97 -9.54
N LYS A 102 -20.29 -31.54 -10.78
CA LYS A 102 -19.94 -32.28 -12.01
C LYS A 102 -18.58 -31.92 -12.59
N ALA A 103 -17.95 -30.81 -12.07
CA ALA A 103 -16.64 -30.38 -12.53
C ALA A 103 -15.55 -31.24 -11.87
N LYS A 104 -14.61 -31.72 -12.65
CA LYS A 104 -13.47 -32.49 -12.17
C LYS A 104 -12.21 -32.06 -12.92
N PHE A 105 -11.20 -31.62 -12.16
CA PHE A 105 -9.88 -31.25 -12.66
C PHE A 105 -8.83 -32.20 -12.11
N ASN A 106 -7.85 -32.55 -12.92
CA ASN A 106 -6.68 -33.32 -12.51
C ASN A 106 -5.46 -32.50 -12.86
N ILE A 107 -4.71 -32.11 -11.84
CA ILE A 107 -3.46 -31.34 -11.98
C ILE A 107 -2.33 -32.05 -11.24
N VAL A 108 -1.09 -31.79 -11.63
CA VAL A 108 0.08 -32.34 -10.94
C VAL A 108 0.65 -31.26 -10.04
N GLY A 109 0.76 -31.58 -8.76
CA GLY A 109 1.40 -30.72 -7.77
C GLY A 109 2.87 -31.04 -7.60
N LYS A 110 3.47 -30.42 -6.60
CA LYS A 110 4.84 -30.66 -6.13
C LYS A 110 4.81 -31.07 -4.66
N SER A 111 5.87 -31.73 -4.17
CA SER A 111 5.99 -32.04 -2.74
C SER A 111 5.89 -30.78 -1.90
N GLY A 112 5.04 -30.81 -0.89
CA GLY A 112 4.97 -29.74 0.10
C GLY A 112 6.23 -29.63 0.97
N ASP A 113 6.99 -30.75 1.10
CA ASP A 113 8.23 -30.77 1.87
C ASP A 113 9.33 -29.89 1.25
N ASP A 114 9.25 -29.63 -0.05
CA ASP A 114 10.18 -28.76 -0.77
C ASP A 114 9.83 -27.27 -0.62
N PHE A 115 8.70 -26.95 0.00
CA PHE A 115 8.24 -25.57 0.13
C PHE A 115 9.03 -24.81 1.20
N SER A 116 9.44 -23.58 0.87
CA SER A 116 10.11 -22.70 1.84
C SER A 116 9.09 -22.11 2.81
N TYR A 117 9.08 -22.60 4.04
CA TYR A 117 8.16 -22.11 5.06
C TYR A 117 8.47 -20.66 5.46
N ILE A 118 7.43 -19.95 5.88
CA ILE A 118 7.55 -18.62 6.48
C ILE A 118 8.34 -18.76 7.79
N PRO A 119 9.37 -17.91 8.03
CA PRO A 119 10.15 -18.00 9.26
C PRO A 119 9.28 -17.76 10.50
N PHE A 120 9.54 -18.51 11.55
CA PHE A 120 8.93 -18.24 12.84
C PHE A 120 9.54 -16.97 13.43
N ILE A 121 8.68 -16.00 13.73
CA ILE A 121 9.06 -14.72 14.37
C ILE A 121 8.46 -14.68 15.77
N GLU A 122 9.29 -14.36 16.76
CA GLU A 122 8.82 -14.20 18.15
C GLU A 122 7.84 -13.04 18.27
N ARG A 123 6.75 -13.23 19.03
CA ARG A 123 5.69 -12.25 19.28
C ARG A 123 5.89 -11.60 20.64
N ASN A 124 6.96 -10.82 20.79
CA ASN A 124 7.32 -10.25 22.10
C ASN A 124 6.41 -9.10 22.51
N GLU A 125 6.26 -8.07 21.68
CA GLU A 125 5.44 -6.90 21.96
C GLU A 125 4.41 -6.73 20.84
N CYS A 126 3.15 -6.70 21.21
CA CYS A 126 2.02 -6.57 20.28
C CYS A 126 1.59 -5.11 20.17
N ILE A 127 1.76 -4.53 18.99
CA ILE A 127 1.22 -3.21 18.66
C ILE A 127 -0.11 -3.43 17.97
N SER A 128 -1.19 -2.93 18.58
CA SER A 128 -2.55 -3.14 18.08
C SER A 128 -3.12 -1.86 17.46
N ILE A 129 -3.68 -2.00 16.25
CA ILE A 129 -4.32 -0.92 15.50
C ILE A 129 -5.55 -1.46 14.78
N SER A 130 -6.63 -0.68 14.63
CA SER A 130 -7.80 -1.17 13.88
C SER A 130 -7.46 -1.42 12.41
N GLN A 131 -8.10 -2.43 11.81
CA GLN A 131 -7.91 -2.74 10.38
C GLN A 131 -8.22 -1.52 9.50
N PHE A 132 -9.27 -0.77 9.84
CA PHE A 132 -9.63 0.46 9.13
C PHE A 132 -8.51 1.50 9.21
N THR A 133 -7.99 1.77 10.42
CA THR A 133 -6.96 2.80 10.62
C THR A 133 -5.67 2.45 9.86
N LEU A 134 -5.20 1.20 9.95
CA LEU A 134 -4.00 0.77 9.21
C LEU A 134 -4.19 0.90 7.70
N LYS A 135 -5.34 0.50 7.18
CA LYS A 135 -5.66 0.60 5.76
C LYS A 135 -5.68 2.07 5.28
N GLU A 136 -6.27 2.97 6.07
CA GLU A 136 -6.31 4.40 5.78
C GLU A 136 -4.92 5.04 5.81
N VAL A 137 -4.10 4.69 6.80
CA VAL A 137 -2.72 5.17 6.88
C VAL A 137 -1.93 4.78 5.63
N ILE A 138 -1.99 3.50 5.25
CA ILE A 138 -1.32 3.04 4.02
C ILE A 138 -1.87 3.79 2.81
N ARG A 139 -3.19 3.93 2.66
CA ARG A 139 -3.80 4.69 1.56
C ARG A 139 -3.28 6.11 1.45
N GLN A 140 -3.10 6.76 2.61
CA GLN A 140 -2.73 8.17 2.71
C GLN A 140 -1.23 8.44 2.58
N THR A 141 -0.38 7.41 2.54
CA THR A 141 1.07 7.58 2.48
C THR A 141 1.72 6.85 1.31
N ILE A 142 1.27 5.65 0.96
CA ILE A 142 1.94 4.72 0.04
C ILE A 142 2.23 5.28 -1.35
N PHE A 143 1.47 6.26 -1.82
CA PHE A 143 1.63 6.85 -3.15
C PHE A 143 2.89 7.71 -3.29
N SER A 144 3.55 8.05 -2.18
CA SER A 144 4.78 8.86 -2.17
C SER A 144 6.07 8.04 -2.11
N ILE A 145 6.01 6.71 -2.07
CA ILE A 145 7.23 5.89 -2.22
C ILE A 145 7.78 5.94 -3.65
N ALA A 146 9.07 5.67 -3.80
CA ALA A 146 9.68 5.51 -5.11
C ALA A 146 9.32 4.14 -5.73
N ASP A 147 8.92 4.12 -7.00
CA ASP A 147 8.58 2.89 -7.71
C ASP A 147 9.80 2.00 -7.93
N ASN A 148 10.94 2.60 -8.24
CA ASN A 148 12.19 1.88 -8.48
C ASN A 148 13.34 2.87 -8.28
N ASP A 149 14.02 2.75 -7.14
CA ASP A 149 15.13 3.64 -6.79
C ASP A 149 16.40 2.84 -6.49
N ASN A 150 17.55 3.44 -6.80
CA ASN A 150 18.85 2.95 -6.36
C ASN A 150 18.97 2.94 -4.83
N ASN A 151 18.17 3.77 -4.14
CA ASN A 151 18.06 3.75 -2.69
C ASN A 151 16.79 2.98 -2.26
N LYS A 152 16.99 1.75 -1.81
CA LYS A 152 15.91 0.86 -1.37
C LYS A 152 15.04 1.46 -0.25
N LEU A 153 15.57 2.34 0.59
CA LEU A 153 14.81 2.98 1.67
C LEU A 153 13.62 3.79 1.15
N MET A 154 13.75 4.40 -0.05
CA MET A 154 12.66 5.15 -0.68
C MET A 154 11.54 4.26 -1.23
N THR A 155 11.77 2.94 -1.38
CA THR A 155 10.75 1.99 -1.84
C THR A 155 9.89 1.45 -0.71
N GLY A 156 10.13 1.89 0.53
CA GLY A 156 9.38 1.52 1.72
C GLY A 156 8.88 2.73 2.48
N GLU A 157 8.09 2.47 3.50
CA GLU A 157 7.60 3.47 4.44
C GLU A 157 8.27 3.31 5.80
N LEU A 158 8.65 4.42 6.39
CA LEU A 158 9.08 4.47 7.78
C LEU A 158 7.87 4.30 8.69
N PHE A 159 7.94 3.36 9.63
CA PHE A 159 7.07 3.27 10.80
C PHE A 159 7.90 3.65 12.01
N GLU A 160 7.58 4.78 12.62
CA GLU A 160 8.22 5.28 13.83
C GLU A 160 7.19 5.33 14.95
N ILE A 161 7.44 4.55 15.99
CA ILE A 161 6.54 4.41 17.15
C ILE A 161 7.27 5.00 18.34
N GLU A 162 6.60 5.90 19.04
CA GLU A 162 7.10 6.54 20.26
C GLU A 162 5.92 6.77 21.19
N GLU A 163 5.97 6.19 22.39
CA GLU A 163 4.85 6.21 23.33
C GLU A 163 3.55 5.72 22.65
N ASN A 164 2.49 6.52 22.65
CA ASN A 164 1.22 6.21 21.97
C ASN A 164 1.09 6.80 20.57
N GLN A 165 2.21 7.22 19.94
CA GLN A 165 2.18 7.78 18.60
C GLN A 165 2.80 6.82 17.58
N LEU A 166 2.10 6.62 16.47
CA LEU A 166 2.64 6.00 15.27
C LEU A 166 2.74 7.05 14.18
N LYS A 167 3.96 7.33 13.72
CA LYS A 167 4.26 8.19 12.59
C LYS A 167 4.65 7.34 11.40
N VAL A 168 3.93 7.47 10.29
CA VAL A 168 4.23 6.79 9.02
C VAL A 168 4.69 7.80 8.01
N VAL A 169 5.81 7.52 7.35
CA VAL A 169 6.45 8.42 6.39
C VAL A 169 6.83 7.69 5.11
N SER A 170 6.52 8.30 3.99
CA SER A 170 7.00 7.88 2.67
C SER A 170 7.58 9.07 1.89
N LEU A 171 8.53 8.82 1.01
CA LEU A 171 9.14 9.84 0.16
C LEU A 171 9.76 9.25 -1.12
N ASP A 172 9.86 10.07 -2.19
CA ASP A 172 10.49 9.70 -3.46
C ASP A 172 11.55 10.71 -3.94
N GLY A 173 12.01 11.61 -3.06
CA GLY A 173 12.94 12.69 -3.37
C GLY A 173 12.31 13.96 -3.99
N HIS A 174 11.01 13.93 -4.31
CA HIS A 174 10.25 15.07 -4.83
C HIS A 174 9.05 15.43 -3.95
N ARG A 175 8.60 14.52 -3.12
CA ARG A 175 7.48 14.69 -2.20
C ARG A 175 7.68 13.85 -0.96
N ILE A 176 7.00 14.21 0.11
CA ILE A 176 6.95 13.48 1.37
C ILE A 176 5.50 13.42 1.80
N SER A 177 5.08 12.25 2.25
CA SER A 177 3.78 12.06 2.91
C SER A 177 4.00 11.58 4.33
N ILE A 178 3.35 12.22 5.29
CA ILE A 178 3.42 11.90 6.71
C ILE A 178 2.01 11.73 7.24
N ARG A 179 1.81 10.67 8.02
CA ARG A 179 0.59 10.43 8.78
C ARG A 179 0.95 10.16 10.23
N ASN A 180 0.34 10.91 11.15
CA ASN A 180 0.44 10.70 12.58
C ASN A 180 -0.86 10.12 13.11
N ILE A 181 -0.76 9.09 13.95
CA ILE A 181 -1.89 8.38 14.52
C ILE A 181 -1.63 8.15 15.99
N GLU A 182 -2.68 8.30 16.78
CA GLU A 182 -2.67 7.95 18.18
C GLU A 182 -3.03 6.46 18.35
N LEU A 183 -2.17 5.73 19.04
CA LEU A 183 -2.35 4.33 19.41
C LEU A 183 -3.06 4.25 20.77
N LYS A 184 -3.71 3.12 21.03
CA LYS A 184 -4.44 2.91 22.31
C LYS A 184 -3.51 2.77 23.51
N ASN A 185 -2.31 2.25 23.31
CA ASN A 185 -1.34 1.94 24.36
C ASN A 185 0.00 2.65 24.08
N ASN A 186 0.83 2.72 25.13
CA ASN A 186 2.21 3.18 25.01
C ASN A 186 3.13 2.01 24.66
N TYR A 187 4.10 2.27 23.82
CA TYR A 187 5.09 1.31 23.33
C TYR A 187 6.49 1.89 23.43
N ASP A 188 7.47 1.02 23.50
CA ASP A 188 8.88 1.41 23.40
C ASP A 188 9.17 2.02 22.04
N HIS A 189 10.15 2.95 21.99
CA HIS A 189 10.57 3.57 20.74
C HIS A 189 11.06 2.53 19.74
N LYS A 190 10.43 2.49 18.58
CA LYS A 190 10.78 1.61 17.45
C LYS A 190 10.76 2.39 16.16
N LYS A 191 11.74 2.08 15.31
CA LYS A 191 11.88 2.71 14.00
C LYS A 191 12.26 1.68 12.98
N VAL A 192 11.37 1.38 12.03
CA VAL A 192 11.56 0.36 11.00
C VAL A 192 11.11 0.86 9.64
N VAL A 193 11.69 0.31 8.57
CA VAL A 193 11.25 0.60 7.20
C VAL A 193 10.58 -0.62 6.61
N VAL A 194 9.28 -0.49 6.37
CA VAL A 194 8.44 -1.56 5.84
C VAL A 194 8.38 -1.46 4.31
N PRO A 195 8.64 -2.54 3.56
CA PRO A 195 8.56 -2.49 2.10
C PRO A 195 7.18 -2.05 1.61
N GLY A 196 7.14 -1.11 0.67
CA GLY A 196 5.89 -0.61 0.11
C GLY A 196 5.06 -1.70 -0.57
N LYS A 197 5.71 -2.68 -1.21
CA LYS A 197 5.03 -3.87 -1.76
C LYS A 197 4.23 -4.60 -0.67
N THR A 198 4.84 -4.84 0.49
CA THR A 198 4.16 -5.49 1.62
C THR A 198 2.92 -4.71 2.05
N LEU A 199 3.07 -3.41 2.26
CA LEU A 199 1.95 -2.55 2.69
C LEU A 199 0.82 -2.50 1.66
N GLN A 200 1.16 -2.45 0.37
CA GLN A 200 0.18 -2.50 -0.72
C GLN A 200 -0.61 -3.82 -0.71
N GLU A 201 0.06 -4.96 -0.48
CA GLU A 201 -0.63 -6.24 -0.43
C GLU A 201 -1.43 -6.41 0.86
N VAL A 202 -0.90 -5.98 2.02
CA VAL A 202 -1.65 -5.92 3.29
C VAL A 202 -2.92 -5.09 3.15
N SER A 203 -2.83 -3.89 2.57
CA SER A 203 -4.00 -3.02 2.35
C SER A 203 -5.09 -3.66 1.47
N LYS A 204 -4.71 -4.53 0.52
CA LYS A 204 -5.66 -5.23 -0.36
C LYS A 204 -6.39 -6.39 0.32
N ILE A 205 -5.73 -7.05 1.28
CA ILE A 205 -6.30 -8.24 1.95
C ILE A 205 -6.96 -7.90 3.28
N LEU A 206 -6.67 -6.75 3.88
CA LEU A 206 -7.37 -6.27 5.07
C LEU A 206 -8.86 -6.01 4.76
N PRO A 207 -9.80 -6.59 5.53
CA PRO A 207 -11.24 -6.29 5.37
C PRO A 207 -11.55 -4.82 5.61
N GLY A 208 -10.88 -4.18 6.58
CA GLY A 208 -11.03 -2.75 6.90
C GLY A 208 -12.12 -2.49 7.94
N SER A 209 -12.39 -3.42 8.83
CA SER A 209 -13.26 -3.22 9.99
C SER A 209 -12.66 -2.17 10.93
N ALA A 210 -13.52 -1.31 11.48
CA ALA A 210 -13.13 -0.36 12.54
C ALA A 210 -13.07 -1.02 13.93
N GLU A 211 -13.77 -2.14 14.12
CA GLU A 211 -13.89 -2.85 15.38
C GLU A 211 -12.82 -3.93 15.54
N GLU A 212 -12.41 -4.55 14.42
CA GLU A 212 -11.38 -5.59 14.40
C GLU A 212 -9.98 -5.00 14.33
N GLU A 213 -9.04 -5.64 15.00
CA GLU A 213 -7.67 -5.17 15.13
C GLU A 213 -6.69 -5.95 14.23
N VAL A 214 -5.60 -5.29 13.87
CA VAL A 214 -4.39 -5.89 13.34
C VAL A 214 -3.35 -5.86 14.44
N ASN A 215 -2.79 -7.01 14.75
CA ASN A 215 -1.67 -7.16 15.67
C ASN A 215 -0.36 -7.10 14.88
N ILE A 216 0.47 -6.15 15.21
CA ILE A 216 1.77 -5.93 14.55
C ILE A 216 2.87 -6.32 15.52
N PHE A 217 3.79 -7.17 15.05
CA PHE A 217 4.97 -7.56 15.80
C PHE A 217 6.22 -7.18 15.02
N LEU A 218 7.21 -6.65 15.72
CA LEU A 218 8.47 -6.21 15.14
C LEU A 218 9.61 -7.07 15.71
N SER A 219 10.44 -7.57 14.82
CA SER A 219 11.74 -8.15 15.16
C SER A 219 12.86 -7.33 14.51
N GLU A 220 14.11 -7.76 14.69
CA GLU A 220 15.26 -7.07 14.10
C GLU A 220 15.14 -6.89 12.57
N ASN A 221 14.68 -7.93 11.87
CA ASN A 221 14.69 -7.98 10.40
C ASN A 221 13.32 -8.23 9.77
N HIS A 222 12.26 -8.37 10.59
CA HIS A 222 10.92 -8.70 10.10
C HIS A 222 9.84 -7.92 10.79
N ILE A 223 8.73 -7.72 10.06
CA ILE A 223 7.45 -7.28 10.58
C ILE A 223 6.41 -8.36 10.33
N VAL A 224 5.54 -8.56 11.30
CA VAL A 224 4.42 -9.51 11.21
C VAL A 224 3.13 -8.73 11.40
N PHE A 225 2.16 -8.98 10.54
CA PHE A 225 0.79 -8.52 10.68
C PHE A 225 -0.10 -9.74 10.89
N GLU A 226 -0.85 -9.76 11.99
CA GLU A 226 -1.84 -10.81 12.27
C GLU A 226 -3.24 -10.20 12.38
N PHE A 227 -4.16 -10.71 11.61
CA PHE A 227 -5.56 -10.30 11.62
C PHE A 227 -6.43 -11.47 11.13
N ASP A 228 -7.60 -11.61 11.73
CA ASP A 228 -8.49 -12.74 11.50
C ASP A 228 -7.68 -14.07 11.56
N ASP A 229 -7.80 -14.90 10.54
CA ASP A 229 -7.04 -16.17 10.42
C ASP A 229 -5.77 -16.02 9.56
N THR A 230 -5.30 -14.80 9.33
CA THR A 230 -4.21 -14.49 8.40
C THR A 230 -2.99 -13.96 9.13
N THR A 231 -1.83 -14.49 8.75
CA THR A 231 -0.50 -14.01 9.17
C THR A 231 0.29 -13.58 7.95
N VAL A 232 0.78 -12.35 7.97
CA VAL A 232 1.68 -11.79 6.95
C VAL A 232 3.04 -11.54 7.60
N VAL A 233 4.09 -12.12 7.05
CA VAL A 233 5.48 -11.92 7.49
C VAL A 233 6.24 -11.24 6.36
N SER A 234 6.91 -10.14 6.64
CA SER A 234 7.74 -9.44 5.66
C SER A 234 9.11 -9.08 6.23
N ARG A 235 10.14 -9.19 5.39
CA ARG A 235 11.45 -8.63 5.72
C ARG A 235 11.37 -7.11 5.73
N LEU A 236 12.08 -6.49 6.67
CA LEU A 236 12.26 -5.04 6.74
C LEU A 236 13.37 -4.60 5.78
N ILE A 237 13.31 -3.35 5.34
CA ILE A 237 14.39 -2.73 4.59
C ILE A 237 15.44 -2.23 5.60
N GLU A 238 16.67 -2.74 5.48
CA GLU A 238 17.77 -2.36 6.35
C GLU A 238 18.31 -0.95 6.01
N GLY A 239 18.62 -0.17 7.02
CA GLY A 239 19.26 1.13 6.91
C GLY A 239 18.60 2.22 7.76
N GLU A 240 19.31 3.34 7.91
CA GLU A 240 18.80 4.53 8.59
C GLU A 240 17.95 5.36 7.61
N TYR A 241 16.69 5.60 7.97
CA TYR A 241 15.78 6.41 7.15
C TYR A 241 16.19 7.89 7.16
N PHE A 242 15.71 8.65 6.22
CA PHE A 242 16.04 10.08 6.03
C PHE A 242 15.61 10.92 7.22
N LYS A 243 16.42 11.92 7.56
CA LYS A 243 16.11 12.92 8.60
C LYS A 243 15.19 13.99 8.02
N ILE A 244 13.89 13.73 8.05
CA ILE A 244 12.88 14.60 7.44
C ILE A 244 12.57 15.85 8.27
N GLU A 245 12.89 15.86 9.57
CA GLU A 245 12.58 16.95 10.50
C GLU A 245 13.14 18.29 10.01
N GLN A 246 14.32 18.27 9.37
CA GLN A 246 14.96 19.46 8.80
C GLN A 246 14.24 20.02 7.56
N MET A 247 13.38 19.21 6.93
CA MET A 247 12.60 19.59 5.75
C MET A 247 11.22 20.13 6.12
N LEU A 248 10.79 19.90 7.36
CA LEU A 248 9.49 20.34 7.87
C LEU A 248 9.62 21.73 8.49
N SER A 249 9.18 22.75 7.75
CA SER A 249 9.08 24.11 8.26
C SER A 249 7.63 24.42 8.62
N SER A 250 7.44 25.14 9.72
CA SER A 250 6.15 25.74 10.08
C SER A 250 5.95 27.14 9.49
N ASP A 251 7.01 27.76 8.98
CA ASP A 251 6.98 29.11 8.45
C ASP A 251 6.34 29.14 7.07
N TYR A 252 5.55 30.17 6.80
CA TYR A 252 4.98 30.43 5.50
C TYR A 252 4.82 31.95 5.27
N ASP A 253 5.00 32.36 4.01
CA ASP A 253 4.74 33.73 3.55
C ASP A 253 3.37 33.84 2.85
N THR A 254 2.84 32.69 2.38
CA THR A 254 1.57 32.58 1.67
C THR A 254 0.80 31.35 2.18
N LYS A 255 -0.42 31.56 2.65
CA LYS A 255 -1.38 30.52 2.97
C LYS A 255 -2.58 30.65 2.03
N VAL A 256 -3.00 29.55 1.44
CA VAL A 256 -4.17 29.48 0.54
C VAL A 256 -5.12 28.45 1.08
N LYS A 257 -6.37 28.85 1.29
CA LYS A 257 -7.49 27.94 1.58
C LYS A 257 -8.36 27.80 0.33
N ILE A 258 -8.60 26.57 -0.09
CA ILE A 258 -9.23 26.24 -1.36
C ILE A 258 -10.12 25.01 -1.26
N ASN A 259 -11.22 24.97 -2.01
CA ASN A 259 -12.02 23.76 -2.14
C ASN A 259 -11.20 22.65 -2.81
N LYS A 260 -11.08 21.51 -2.12
CA LYS A 260 -10.28 20.37 -2.58
C LYS A 260 -10.72 19.83 -3.92
N ARG A 261 -12.05 19.70 -4.11
CA ARG A 261 -12.61 19.12 -5.33
C ARG A 261 -12.39 20.01 -6.54
N GLU A 262 -12.60 21.32 -6.38
CA GLU A 262 -12.35 22.29 -7.46
C GLU A 262 -10.89 22.27 -7.88
N LEU A 263 -9.94 22.28 -6.92
CA LEU A 263 -8.52 22.19 -7.22
C LEU A 263 -8.17 20.88 -7.91
N LEU A 264 -8.65 19.74 -7.40
CA LEU A 264 -8.39 18.42 -7.98
C LEU A 264 -8.93 18.33 -9.41
N ASP A 265 -10.18 18.73 -9.64
CA ASP A 265 -10.83 18.67 -10.96
C ASP A 265 -10.14 19.58 -11.96
N CYS A 266 -9.68 20.79 -11.54
CA CYS A 266 -8.91 21.71 -12.37
C CYS A 266 -7.56 21.11 -12.77
N ILE A 267 -6.80 20.55 -11.81
CA ILE A 267 -5.51 19.90 -12.10
C ILE A 267 -5.72 18.68 -13.01
N ASP A 268 -6.75 17.87 -12.78
CA ASP A 268 -7.05 16.69 -13.59
C ASP A 268 -7.35 17.09 -15.06
N ARG A 269 -8.12 18.15 -15.28
CA ARG A 269 -8.32 18.73 -16.63
C ARG A 269 -7.01 19.18 -17.28
N ALA A 270 -6.12 19.83 -16.50
CA ALA A 270 -4.82 20.27 -17.00
C ALA A 270 -3.95 19.09 -17.49
N THR A 271 -4.07 17.92 -16.87
CA THR A 271 -3.28 16.73 -17.26
C THR A 271 -3.64 16.19 -18.64
N LEU A 272 -4.82 16.51 -19.19
CA LEU A 272 -5.22 16.11 -20.55
C LEU A 272 -4.25 16.64 -21.62
N LEU A 273 -3.56 17.74 -21.33
CA LEU A 273 -2.56 18.33 -22.22
C LEU A 273 -1.13 17.84 -21.97
N VAL A 274 -0.95 16.90 -21.03
CA VAL A 274 0.35 16.25 -20.75
C VAL A 274 0.35 14.88 -21.40
N LYS A 275 1.28 14.60 -22.32
CA LYS A 275 1.45 13.23 -22.83
C LYS A 275 1.90 12.31 -21.72
N GLU A 276 1.54 11.03 -21.77
CA GLU A 276 2.08 10.00 -20.88
C GLU A 276 3.60 10.08 -20.80
N GLY A 277 4.13 10.17 -19.55
CA GLY A 277 5.56 10.36 -19.30
C GLY A 277 6.10 11.79 -19.49
N GLY A 278 5.26 12.73 -19.89
CA GLY A 278 5.62 14.15 -20.02
C GLY A 278 5.76 14.83 -18.67
N LYS A 279 6.91 15.50 -18.41
CA LYS A 279 7.20 16.26 -17.19
C LYS A 279 6.80 17.74 -17.34
N LYS A 280 5.59 18.04 -17.81
CA LYS A 280 5.13 19.42 -17.92
C LYS A 280 4.55 19.89 -16.59
N PRO A 281 5.05 21.00 -16.01
CA PRO A 281 4.51 21.56 -14.78
C PRO A 281 3.16 22.23 -15.03
N ILE A 282 2.29 22.18 -14.04
CA ILE A 282 1.25 23.17 -13.85
C ILE A 282 1.85 24.40 -13.18
N ILE A 283 1.41 25.57 -13.57
CA ILE A 283 1.84 26.85 -13.00
C ILE A 283 0.65 27.44 -12.26
N MET A 284 0.84 27.74 -11.00
CA MET A 284 -0.13 28.37 -10.13
C MET A 284 0.27 29.81 -9.90
N ASN A 285 -0.53 30.75 -10.42
CA ASN A 285 -0.40 32.19 -10.15
C ASN A 285 -1.43 32.57 -9.09
N ILE A 286 -0.97 32.78 -7.89
CA ILE A 286 -1.78 32.99 -6.69
C ILE A 286 -1.77 34.46 -6.34
N THR A 287 -2.93 35.11 -6.43
CA THR A 287 -3.18 36.50 -6.10
C THR A 287 -4.34 36.62 -5.12
N ASP A 288 -4.75 37.84 -4.75
CA ASP A 288 -5.86 38.04 -3.82
C ASP A 288 -7.17 37.50 -4.41
N GLY A 289 -7.74 36.51 -3.70
CA GLY A 289 -9.04 35.89 -4.05
C GLY A 289 -9.01 34.93 -5.22
N ASN A 290 -7.89 34.79 -5.94
CA ASN A 290 -7.82 33.98 -7.16
C ASN A 290 -6.54 33.17 -7.28
N MET A 291 -6.68 31.91 -7.73
CA MET A 291 -5.59 31.07 -8.21
C MET A 291 -5.81 30.79 -9.70
N GLU A 292 -4.97 31.37 -10.54
CA GLU A 292 -4.93 31.05 -11.97
C GLU A 292 -3.99 29.86 -12.19
N LEU A 293 -4.56 28.73 -12.68
CA LEU A 293 -3.81 27.52 -13.00
C LEU A 293 -3.59 27.43 -14.50
N LYS A 294 -2.31 27.32 -14.88
CA LYS A 294 -1.88 27.27 -16.30
C LYS A 294 -1.10 26.02 -16.60
N ILE A 295 -1.29 25.53 -17.82
CA ILE A 295 -0.41 24.56 -18.44
C ILE A 295 -0.22 24.89 -19.92
N ASN A 296 0.99 24.74 -20.42
CA ASN A 296 1.32 24.91 -21.82
C ASN A 296 2.12 23.71 -22.33
N SER A 297 1.67 23.10 -23.41
CA SER A 297 2.27 21.92 -24.03
C SER A 297 2.26 22.02 -25.55
N PHE A 298 2.87 21.02 -26.23
CA PHE A 298 2.81 20.95 -27.71
C PHE A 298 1.40 20.68 -28.25
N ILE A 299 0.50 20.17 -27.40
CA ILE A 299 -0.88 19.81 -27.79
C ILE A 299 -1.77 21.05 -27.71
N GLY A 300 -1.50 21.94 -26.76
CA GLY A 300 -2.29 23.11 -26.51
C GLY A 300 -2.01 23.72 -25.14
N SER A 301 -2.83 24.68 -24.74
CA SER A 301 -2.76 25.36 -23.46
C SER A 301 -4.11 25.35 -22.76
N MET A 302 -4.07 25.37 -21.44
CA MET A 302 -5.22 25.56 -20.57
C MET A 302 -4.91 26.66 -19.58
N ASN A 303 -5.92 27.47 -19.29
CA ASN A 303 -5.93 28.48 -18.23
C ASN A 303 -7.28 28.40 -17.53
N GLU A 304 -7.27 28.26 -16.21
CA GLU A 304 -8.49 28.19 -15.41
C GLU A 304 -8.29 28.92 -14.09
N ASP A 305 -9.26 29.73 -13.70
CA ASP A 305 -9.30 30.47 -12.46
C ASP A 305 -10.10 29.72 -11.40
N ILE A 306 -9.60 29.70 -10.18
CA ILE A 306 -10.23 29.07 -9.02
C ILE A 306 -10.32 30.09 -7.89
N ASP A 307 -11.51 30.22 -7.29
CA ASP A 307 -11.72 31.09 -6.14
C ASP A 307 -10.98 30.54 -4.91
N ILE A 308 -10.26 31.39 -4.22
CA ILE A 308 -9.48 31.04 -3.03
C ILE A 308 -9.62 32.08 -1.92
N THR A 309 -9.28 31.69 -0.71
CA THR A 309 -8.95 32.61 0.37
C THR A 309 -7.45 32.60 0.58
N LYS A 310 -6.80 33.76 0.42
CA LYS A 310 -5.34 33.91 0.55
C LYS A 310 -4.99 34.82 1.73
N GLU A 311 -3.96 34.40 2.46
CA GLU A 311 -3.25 35.23 3.43
C GLU A 311 -1.79 35.35 2.99
N GLY A 312 -1.22 36.55 3.10
CA GLY A 312 0.19 36.81 2.80
C GLY A 312 0.46 37.24 1.37
N LYS A 313 1.64 36.90 0.83
CA LYS A 313 2.17 37.42 -0.44
C LYS A 313 1.57 36.72 -1.66
N ASP A 314 1.58 37.42 -2.79
CA ASP A 314 1.33 36.78 -4.09
C ASP A 314 2.50 35.87 -4.46
N ILE A 315 2.21 34.77 -5.16
CA ILE A 315 3.23 33.81 -5.54
C ILE A 315 2.93 33.18 -6.90
N LEU A 316 3.98 33.03 -7.70
CA LEU A 316 3.96 32.28 -8.96
C LEU A 316 4.88 31.06 -8.80
N ILE A 317 4.31 29.85 -8.87
CA ILE A 317 5.02 28.61 -8.55
C ILE A 317 4.58 27.48 -9.47
N GLY A 318 5.49 26.56 -9.81
CA GLY A 318 5.21 25.42 -10.68
C GLY A 318 5.36 24.09 -9.97
N PHE A 319 4.49 23.13 -10.30
CA PHE A 319 4.51 21.79 -9.71
C PHE A 319 4.26 20.68 -10.72
N ASN A 320 4.68 19.47 -10.39
CA ASN A 320 4.21 18.27 -11.08
C ASN A 320 2.75 18.00 -10.71
N PRO A 321 1.80 18.02 -11.66
CA PRO A 321 0.38 17.86 -11.38
C PRO A 321 0.06 16.54 -10.68
N LYS A 322 0.77 15.46 -11.01
CA LYS A 322 0.54 14.13 -10.42
C LYS A 322 0.68 14.15 -8.90
N PHE A 323 1.64 14.90 -8.36
CA PHE A 323 1.89 14.91 -6.92
C PHE A 323 0.75 15.57 -6.14
N PHE A 324 0.14 16.62 -6.72
CA PHE A 324 -1.07 17.22 -6.15
C PHE A 324 -2.28 16.29 -6.25
N ILE A 325 -2.48 15.66 -7.42
CA ILE A 325 -3.58 14.72 -7.64
C ILE A 325 -3.52 13.57 -6.62
N ASP A 326 -2.33 12.97 -6.45
CA ASP A 326 -2.15 11.85 -5.52
C ASP A 326 -2.48 12.27 -4.08
N ALA A 327 -2.00 13.43 -3.63
CA ALA A 327 -2.27 13.95 -2.28
C ALA A 327 -3.75 14.33 -2.09
N LEU A 328 -4.34 15.07 -3.02
CA LEU A 328 -5.73 15.54 -2.91
C LEU A 328 -6.75 14.39 -2.95
N ARG A 329 -6.45 13.28 -3.63
CA ARG A 329 -7.32 12.10 -3.69
C ARG A 329 -7.47 11.37 -2.37
N VAL A 330 -6.51 11.50 -1.47
CA VAL A 330 -6.48 10.79 -0.20
C VAL A 330 -6.87 11.66 1.01
N ILE A 331 -7.00 12.95 0.81
CA ILE A 331 -7.51 13.90 1.81
C ILE A 331 -9.05 13.78 1.82
N ASP A 332 -9.64 13.66 3.01
CA ASP A 332 -11.09 13.48 3.14
C ASP A 332 -11.82 14.82 3.34
N GLU A 333 -11.14 15.87 3.82
CA GLU A 333 -11.67 17.21 4.05
C GLU A 333 -12.15 17.87 2.74
N GLU A 334 -13.19 18.70 2.83
CA GLU A 334 -13.74 19.45 1.68
C GLU A 334 -12.85 20.64 1.26
N GLU A 335 -12.14 21.21 2.23
CA GLU A 335 -11.21 22.31 2.03
C GLU A 335 -9.79 21.91 2.43
N VAL A 336 -8.81 22.40 1.69
CA VAL A 336 -7.40 22.18 1.99
C VAL A 336 -6.66 23.50 2.14
N SER A 337 -5.64 23.50 2.98
CA SER A 337 -4.75 24.64 3.19
C SER A 337 -3.37 24.34 2.57
N LEU A 338 -2.93 25.22 1.67
CA LEU A 338 -1.61 25.18 1.04
C LEU A 338 -0.72 26.24 1.71
N TYR A 339 0.47 25.84 2.12
CA TYR A 339 1.44 26.72 2.78
C TYR A 339 2.70 26.80 1.96
N MET A 340 3.15 28.00 1.62
CA MET A 340 4.32 28.26 0.77
C MET A 340 5.14 29.41 1.35
N VAL A 341 6.48 29.35 1.23
CA VAL A 341 7.38 30.42 1.63
C VAL A 341 7.80 31.26 0.42
N ASN A 342 8.25 30.60 -0.65
CA ASN A 342 8.71 31.23 -1.88
C ASN A 342 8.65 30.23 -3.05
N PRO A 343 8.85 30.69 -4.31
CA PRO A 343 8.73 29.82 -5.49
C PRO A 343 9.73 28.66 -5.60
N LYS A 344 10.74 28.61 -4.74
CA LYS A 344 11.78 27.55 -4.72
C LYS A 344 11.68 26.63 -3.51
N ALA A 345 10.87 27.00 -2.52
CA ALA A 345 10.61 26.20 -1.33
C ALA A 345 9.44 25.25 -1.54
N PRO A 346 9.35 24.15 -0.77
CA PRO A 346 8.23 23.22 -0.84
C PRO A 346 6.87 23.89 -0.59
N CYS A 347 5.83 23.32 -1.21
CA CYS A 347 4.45 23.54 -0.78
C CYS A 347 4.07 22.47 0.22
N PHE A 348 3.45 22.87 1.32
CA PHE A 348 2.87 21.97 2.30
C PHE A 348 1.35 21.95 2.18
N ILE A 349 0.76 20.77 2.21
CA ILE A 349 -0.66 20.55 2.41
C ILE A 349 -0.80 19.86 3.75
N LYS A 350 -1.43 20.50 4.73
CA LYS A 350 -1.55 19.96 6.08
C LYS A 350 -2.85 20.42 6.74
N ASP A 351 -3.35 19.63 7.69
CA ASP A 351 -4.40 20.05 8.60
C ASP A 351 -3.84 20.87 9.77
N ASP A 352 -4.74 21.52 10.50
CA ASP A 352 -4.34 22.36 11.64
C ASP A 352 -3.90 21.50 12.87
N GLU A 353 -4.28 20.24 12.91
CA GLU A 353 -3.96 19.31 14.01
C GLU A 353 -2.67 18.52 13.77
N GLY A 354 -2.09 18.59 12.57
CA GLY A 354 -0.87 17.87 12.20
C GLY A 354 -1.06 16.36 12.02
N LYS A 355 -2.28 15.91 11.76
CA LYS A 355 -2.59 14.50 11.51
C LYS A 355 -1.96 14.02 10.21
N PHE A 356 -1.93 14.88 9.19
CA PHE A 356 -1.25 14.62 7.93
C PHE A 356 -0.41 15.83 7.47
N ILE A 357 0.66 15.53 6.78
CA ILE A 357 1.52 16.53 6.12
C ILE A 357 1.95 15.96 4.78
N TYR A 358 1.62 16.67 3.70
CA TYR A 358 2.16 16.41 2.37
C TYR A 358 3.06 17.56 1.96
N LEU A 359 4.32 17.24 1.67
CA LEU A 359 5.32 18.17 1.17
C LEU A 359 5.56 17.88 -0.30
N ILE A 360 5.46 18.88 -1.16
CA ILE A 360 5.66 18.77 -2.61
C ILE A 360 6.69 19.77 -3.05
N LEU A 361 7.80 19.32 -3.65
CA LEU A 361 8.83 20.19 -4.19
C LEU A 361 8.34 20.87 -5.47
N PRO A 362 8.62 22.18 -5.63
CA PRO A 362 8.33 22.87 -6.87
C PRO A 362 9.27 22.44 -7.99
N VAL A 363 8.84 22.66 -9.23
CA VAL A 363 9.66 22.45 -10.42
C VAL A 363 10.01 23.79 -11.07
N ASN A 364 11.22 23.88 -11.61
CA ASN A 364 11.62 25.06 -12.36
C ASN A 364 10.85 25.16 -13.69
N PHE A 365 10.40 26.34 -14.04
CA PHE A 365 9.75 26.65 -15.30
C PHE A 365 10.22 28.02 -15.83
N ASN A 366 10.18 28.22 -17.14
CA ASN A 366 10.48 29.51 -17.75
C ASN A 366 9.20 30.33 -17.84
N ALA A 367 9.07 31.38 -17.04
CA ALA A 367 7.91 32.29 -17.05
C ALA A 367 7.71 33.02 -18.40
N ALA A 368 8.74 33.09 -19.26
CA ALA A 368 8.68 33.75 -20.57
C ALA A 368 8.14 32.84 -21.70
N THR A 369 8.02 31.55 -21.50
CA THR A 369 7.55 30.57 -22.52
C THR A 369 6.28 29.83 -22.15
N ASN A 370 5.67 30.19 -21.03
CA ASN A 370 4.44 29.55 -20.53
C ASN A 370 3.29 30.55 -20.40
#